data_b2e8ae0497a4d4544ac47542c8f9ba0f
#
_entry.id   b2e8ae0497a4d4544ac47542c8f9ba0f
#
_cell.length_a   1.000
_cell.length_b   1.000
_cell.length_c   1.000
_cell.angle_alpha   90.00
_cell.angle_beta   90.00
_cell.angle_gamma   90.00
#
_symmetry.space_group_name_H-M   'P 1'
#
loop_
_entity.id
_entity.type
_entity.pdbx_description
1 polymer ?
#
loop_
_entity_poly.entity_id
_entity_poly.type
_entity_poly.pdbx_seq_one_letter_code
_entity_poly.pdbx_strand_id
1 'polypeptide(L)'
;MSGGTELGRFLYARRAGISPAQAGLTVASGPRRTPGLRRAELAALAGISSDYYTRLERGSETRPSPSVVDALARALRLEAGEHEHLRGLAALAARTVPEAPAAPSRTVWPGVKLLLESLRPHPAHVVSRTGDLLAANPGGLRLLAGIEEWPVRQRNIPRYVFLHPTARTLFHDWAGQVRGCVARLRALAGTDPDAPDLTRLVGELLLKSPEFAKLWERHNTKGHAHGRKTFHHPEIGDLTLGHQSMALEGTPGHRLITYTAQPGTADYDALVLLDLLGTRSAPREPSSLEDETTSSSP
;
A
#
# COMPACT_ATOMS: atom_id res chain seq x y z
N MET A 1 6.98 5.50 -31.36
CA MET A 1 8.07 6.25 -30.68
C MET A 1 8.22 5.72 -29.28
N SER A 2 9.32 5.03 -29.07
CA SER A 2 9.60 4.06 -28.00
C SER A 2 9.61 4.63 -26.60
N GLY A 3 9.11 3.82 -25.66
CA GLY A 3 8.99 4.05 -24.23
C GLY A 3 10.27 4.36 -23.50
N GLY A 4 10.60 5.63 -23.36
CA GLY A 4 11.52 6.09 -22.33
C GLY A 4 10.86 5.95 -20.95
N THR A 5 11.66 5.66 -19.90
CA THR A 5 11.18 5.63 -18.51
C THR A 5 10.58 6.99 -18.10
N GLU A 6 9.74 7.01 -17.06
CA GLU A 6 9.24 8.28 -16.48
C GLU A 6 10.39 9.19 -16.05
N LEU A 7 11.46 8.62 -15.47
CA LEU A 7 12.69 9.32 -15.17
C LEU A 7 13.29 10.01 -16.42
N GLY A 8 13.40 9.27 -17.52
CA GLY A 8 13.95 9.80 -18.78
C GLY A 8 13.08 10.93 -19.37
N ARG A 9 11.75 10.79 -19.31
CA ARG A 9 10.80 11.83 -19.77
C ARG A 9 10.90 13.10 -18.93
N PHE A 10 10.99 12.95 -17.62
CA PHE A 10 11.16 14.08 -16.70
C PHE A 10 12.46 14.84 -16.97
N LEU A 11 13.59 14.11 -17.05
CA LEU A 11 14.90 14.70 -17.35
C LEU A 11 14.93 15.43 -18.69
N TYR A 12 14.32 14.84 -19.72
CA TYR A 12 14.18 15.48 -21.04
C TYR A 12 13.40 16.79 -20.95
N ALA A 13 12.22 16.77 -20.32
CA ALA A 13 11.33 17.93 -20.20
C ALA A 13 12.02 19.09 -19.47
N ARG A 14 12.69 18.80 -18.33
CA ARG A 14 13.41 19.82 -17.56
C ARG A 14 14.61 20.39 -18.32
N ARG A 15 15.40 19.55 -18.97
CA ARG A 15 16.53 20.00 -19.81
C ARG A 15 16.08 20.87 -20.98
N ALA A 16 14.98 20.49 -21.63
CA ALA A 16 14.44 21.27 -22.76
C ALA A 16 13.85 22.62 -22.33
N GLY A 17 13.40 22.74 -21.08
CA GLY A 17 12.78 23.95 -20.54
C GLY A 17 13.76 24.95 -19.93
N ILE A 18 15.00 24.59 -19.64
CA ILE A 18 16.00 25.50 -19.06
C ILE A 18 16.95 26.04 -20.12
N SER A 19 17.07 27.36 -20.23
CA SER A 19 18.02 27.99 -21.16
C SER A 19 19.45 27.94 -20.65
N PRO A 20 20.47 27.94 -21.50
CA PRO A 20 21.87 28.01 -21.09
C PRO A 20 22.23 29.17 -20.16
N ALA A 21 21.66 30.32 -20.41
CA ALA A 21 21.84 31.52 -19.58
C ALA A 21 21.28 31.28 -18.15
N GLN A 22 20.08 30.65 -18.04
CA GLN A 22 19.52 30.28 -16.75
C GLN A 22 20.38 29.22 -16.03
N ALA A 23 21.07 28.36 -16.76
CA ALA A 23 21.99 27.36 -16.19
C ALA A 23 23.39 27.93 -15.87
N GLY A 24 23.65 29.21 -16.14
CA GLY A 24 24.94 29.87 -15.88
C GLY A 24 26.00 29.61 -16.96
N LEU A 25 25.62 29.14 -18.14
CA LEU A 25 26.53 28.94 -19.26
C LEU A 25 26.63 30.17 -20.14
N THR A 26 27.85 30.54 -20.50
CA THR A 26 28.10 31.57 -21.53
C THR A 26 27.67 31.05 -22.90
N VAL A 27 26.73 31.73 -23.52
CA VAL A 27 26.23 31.32 -24.84
C VAL A 27 27.24 31.77 -25.90
N ALA A 28 27.91 30.82 -26.58
CA ALA A 28 28.70 31.13 -27.78
C ALA A 28 27.74 31.66 -28.90
N SER A 29 28.13 32.71 -29.57
CA SER A 29 27.37 33.32 -30.66
C SER A 29 27.20 32.38 -31.85
N GLY A 30 25.96 31.87 -32.09
CA GLY A 30 25.61 31.03 -33.21
C GLY A 30 24.17 30.51 -33.14
N PRO A 31 23.54 30.17 -34.27
CA PRO A 31 22.16 29.66 -34.28
C PRO A 31 22.05 28.33 -33.53
N ARG A 32 21.22 28.29 -32.49
CA ARG A 32 20.90 27.08 -31.72
C ARG A 32 19.66 26.40 -32.29
N ARG A 33 19.79 25.10 -32.63
CA ARG A 33 18.64 24.30 -33.10
C ARG A 33 17.74 23.80 -31.93
N THR A 34 18.19 23.93 -30.68
CA THR A 34 17.45 23.54 -29.48
C THR A 34 17.35 24.73 -28.52
N PRO A 35 16.16 25.09 -28.05
CA PRO A 35 15.97 26.26 -27.15
C PRO A 35 16.54 25.99 -25.73
N GLY A 36 16.57 24.73 -25.28
CA GLY A 36 17.08 24.30 -23.97
C GLY A 36 18.54 23.88 -23.96
N LEU A 37 18.99 23.31 -22.85
CA LEU A 37 20.33 22.75 -22.71
C LEU A 37 20.56 21.55 -23.64
N ARG A 38 21.77 21.47 -24.23
CA ARG A 38 22.21 20.24 -24.91
C ARG A 38 22.54 19.18 -23.86
N ARG A 39 22.44 17.87 -24.24
CA ARG A 39 22.81 16.75 -23.35
C ARG A 39 24.22 16.89 -22.79
N ALA A 40 25.19 17.27 -23.65
CA ALA A 40 26.57 17.48 -23.21
C ALA A 40 26.71 18.64 -22.23
N GLU A 41 25.96 19.71 -22.39
CA GLU A 41 25.96 20.86 -21.49
C GLU A 41 25.44 20.49 -20.08
N LEU A 42 24.30 19.78 -20.03
CA LEU A 42 23.76 19.33 -18.76
C LEU A 42 24.67 18.26 -18.09
N ALA A 43 25.21 17.32 -18.87
CA ALA A 43 26.13 16.32 -18.35
C ALA A 43 27.37 16.96 -17.71
N ALA A 44 27.96 17.96 -18.39
CA ALA A 44 29.10 18.72 -17.86
C ALA A 44 28.75 19.46 -16.56
N LEU A 45 27.59 20.13 -16.50
CA LEU A 45 27.11 20.80 -15.27
C LEU A 45 26.86 19.83 -14.11
N ALA A 46 26.41 18.62 -14.41
CA ALA A 46 26.18 17.57 -13.40
C ALA A 46 27.43 16.74 -13.06
N GLY A 47 28.57 16.97 -13.75
CA GLY A 47 29.80 16.22 -13.51
C GLY A 47 29.72 14.75 -13.94
N ILE A 48 28.92 14.41 -14.97
CA ILE A 48 28.76 13.06 -15.52
C ILE A 48 29.09 13.03 -17.01
N SER A 49 29.31 11.83 -17.56
CA SER A 49 29.55 11.72 -19.00
C SER A 49 28.27 11.95 -19.82
N SER A 50 28.42 12.54 -21.03
CA SER A 50 27.32 12.77 -21.95
C SER A 50 26.62 11.47 -22.36
N ASP A 51 27.37 10.36 -22.49
CA ASP A 51 26.82 9.05 -22.81
C ASP A 51 26.01 8.47 -21.66
N TYR A 52 26.47 8.64 -20.42
CA TYR A 52 25.73 8.21 -19.24
C TYR A 52 24.39 8.99 -19.14
N TYR A 53 24.43 10.32 -19.30
CA TYR A 53 23.20 11.12 -19.31
C TYR A 53 22.26 10.70 -20.46
N THR A 54 22.79 10.40 -21.64
CA THR A 54 22.00 9.95 -22.79
C THR A 54 21.31 8.63 -22.48
N ARG A 55 21.99 7.68 -21.81
CA ARG A 55 21.36 6.42 -21.37
C ARG A 55 20.27 6.63 -20.33
N LEU A 56 20.47 7.54 -19.37
CA LEU A 56 19.42 7.92 -18.39
C LEU A 56 18.18 8.49 -19.09
N GLU A 57 18.38 9.45 -20.02
CA GLU A 57 17.27 10.10 -20.73
C GLU A 57 16.52 9.12 -21.66
N ARG A 58 17.21 8.14 -22.22
CA ARG A 58 16.61 7.07 -23.04
C ARG A 58 15.99 5.93 -22.23
N GLY A 59 16.26 5.86 -20.94
CA GLY A 59 15.78 4.80 -20.06
C GLY A 59 16.54 3.48 -20.18
N SER A 60 17.71 3.46 -20.84
CA SER A 60 18.61 2.31 -20.87
C SER A 60 19.55 2.24 -19.65
N GLU A 61 19.65 3.32 -18.89
CA GLU A 61 20.22 3.35 -17.54
C GLU A 61 19.10 3.69 -16.56
N THR A 62 18.91 2.88 -15.54
CA THR A 62 17.78 3.01 -14.60
C THR A 62 18.21 3.17 -13.15
N ARG A 63 19.53 3.09 -12.85
CA ARG A 63 20.05 3.12 -11.48
C ARG A 63 21.07 4.26 -11.26
N PRO A 64 20.68 5.54 -11.40
CA PRO A 64 21.56 6.61 -11.01
C PRO A 64 21.80 6.57 -9.49
N SER A 65 23.04 6.77 -9.07
CA SER A 65 23.34 6.90 -7.65
C SER A 65 22.67 8.15 -7.05
N PRO A 66 22.39 8.19 -5.73
CA PRO A 66 21.83 9.38 -5.09
C PRO A 66 22.63 10.65 -5.37
N SER A 67 23.99 10.56 -5.42
CA SER A 67 24.87 11.68 -5.74
C SER A 67 24.69 12.20 -7.16
N VAL A 68 24.42 11.32 -8.13
CA VAL A 68 24.09 11.71 -9.51
C VAL A 68 22.73 12.39 -9.60
N VAL A 69 21.73 11.87 -8.88
CA VAL A 69 20.39 12.48 -8.80
C VAL A 69 20.48 13.90 -8.23
N ASP A 70 21.22 14.08 -7.14
CA ASP A 70 21.44 15.39 -6.53
C ASP A 70 22.22 16.35 -7.44
N ALA A 71 23.21 15.84 -8.17
CA ALA A 71 23.97 16.64 -9.13
C ALA A 71 23.08 17.10 -10.31
N LEU A 72 22.23 16.22 -10.84
CA LEU A 72 21.26 16.57 -11.88
C LEU A 72 20.24 17.58 -11.39
N ALA A 73 19.74 17.44 -10.14
CA ALA A 73 18.81 18.39 -9.55
C ALA A 73 19.41 19.80 -9.45
N ARG A 74 20.67 19.91 -8.99
CA ARG A 74 21.39 21.19 -8.95
C ARG A 74 21.62 21.78 -10.36
N ALA A 75 22.08 20.95 -11.30
CA ALA A 75 22.36 21.39 -12.67
C ALA A 75 21.08 21.89 -13.40
N LEU A 76 19.94 21.26 -13.10
CA LEU A 76 18.61 21.65 -13.63
C LEU A 76 17.92 22.72 -12.78
N ARG A 77 18.55 23.19 -11.68
CA ARG A 77 17.99 24.19 -10.75
C ARG A 77 16.58 23.83 -10.27
N LEU A 78 16.37 22.56 -9.95
CA LEU A 78 15.09 22.08 -9.48
C LEU A 78 14.76 22.64 -8.08
N GLU A 79 13.52 23.01 -7.88
CA GLU A 79 13.00 23.35 -6.57
C GLU A 79 12.90 22.10 -5.66
N ALA A 80 12.74 22.30 -4.35
CA ALA A 80 12.74 21.19 -3.38
C ALA A 80 11.72 20.08 -3.72
N GLY A 81 10.50 20.44 -4.11
CA GLY A 81 9.46 19.49 -4.52
C GLY A 81 9.79 18.72 -5.80
N GLU A 82 10.42 19.41 -6.79
CA GLU A 82 10.86 18.78 -8.04
C GLU A 82 12.07 17.86 -7.82
N HIS A 83 12.96 18.22 -6.92
CA HIS A 83 14.09 17.37 -6.51
C HIS A 83 13.62 16.09 -5.83
N GLU A 84 12.64 16.19 -4.91
CA GLU A 84 12.04 15.03 -4.28
C GLU A 84 11.32 14.14 -5.30
N HIS A 85 10.61 14.74 -6.26
CA HIS A 85 9.99 14.01 -7.35
C HIS A 85 11.03 13.28 -8.23
N LEU A 86 12.17 13.91 -8.55
CA LEU A 86 13.27 13.29 -9.30
C LEU A 86 13.85 12.08 -8.53
N ARG A 87 14.02 12.20 -7.19
CA ARG A 87 14.45 11.09 -6.33
C ARG A 87 13.44 9.93 -6.37
N GLY A 88 12.15 10.24 -6.29
CA GLY A 88 11.08 9.25 -6.39
C GLY A 88 11.10 8.50 -7.73
N LEU A 89 11.27 9.22 -8.84
CA LEU A 89 11.38 8.63 -10.18
C LEU A 89 12.64 7.77 -10.34
N ALA A 90 13.77 8.19 -9.78
CA ALA A 90 15.01 7.41 -9.80
C ALA A 90 14.87 6.12 -8.98
N ALA A 91 14.26 6.20 -7.79
CA ALA A 91 13.96 5.04 -6.95
C ALA A 91 13.00 4.06 -7.65
N LEU A 92 11.99 4.58 -8.35
CA LEU A 92 11.05 3.77 -9.12
C LEU A 92 11.74 3.09 -10.32
N ALA A 93 12.58 3.83 -11.05
CA ALA A 93 13.34 3.30 -12.18
C ALA A 93 14.37 2.22 -11.75
N ALA A 94 14.97 2.39 -10.58
CA ALA A 94 15.89 1.39 -10.01
C ALA A 94 15.20 0.07 -9.63
N ARG A 95 13.89 0.10 -9.39
CA ARG A 95 13.06 -1.11 -9.10
C ARG A 95 12.77 -1.97 -10.33
N THR A 96 13.09 -1.54 -11.54
CA THR A 96 12.82 -2.27 -12.79
C THR A 96 13.80 -3.41 -13.11
N VAL A 97 14.74 -3.72 -12.23
CA VAL A 97 15.42 -5.02 -12.23
C VAL A 97 14.75 -5.89 -11.16
N PRO A 98 14.25 -7.08 -11.49
CA PRO A 98 13.63 -7.95 -10.51
C PRO A 98 14.71 -8.48 -9.55
N GLU A 99 15.01 -7.73 -8.51
CA GLU A 99 15.29 -8.39 -7.24
C GLU A 99 13.99 -9.11 -6.90
N ALA A 100 14.03 -10.42 -6.69
CA ALA A 100 12.83 -11.20 -6.35
C ALA A 100 12.09 -10.41 -5.28
N PRO A 101 10.84 -9.97 -5.51
CA PRO A 101 10.19 -9.03 -4.63
C PRO A 101 10.20 -9.63 -3.24
N ALA A 102 10.89 -8.96 -2.31
CA ALA A 102 10.96 -9.38 -0.92
C ALA A 102 9.52 -9.63 -0.50
N ALA A 103 9.24 -10.83 0.01
CA ALA A 103 7.90 -11.21 0.43
C ALA A 103 7.35 -10.08 1.32
N PRO A 104 6.17 -9.54 1.05
CA PRO A 104 5.66 -8.37 1.77
C PRO A 104 5.72 -8.65 3.26
N SER A 105 6.32 -7.74 4.02
CA SER A 105 6.49 -7.91 5.47
C SER A 105 5.13 -8.20 6.11
N ARG A 106 5.04 -9.24 6.91
CA ARG A 106 3.85 -9.54 7.72
C ARG A 106 3.96 -8.97 9.14
N THR A 107 5.09 -8.35 9.45
CA THR A 107 5.36 -7.80 10.78
C THR A 107 4.64 -6.47 10.95
N VAL A 108 3.80 -6.37 11.97
CA VAL A 108 3.15 -5.13 12.41
C VAL A 108 3.97 -4.54 13.56
N TRP A 109 4.34 -3.27 13.46
CA TRP A 109 5.14 -2.59 14.47
C TRP A 109 4.43 -2.54 15.82
N PRO A 110 5.17 -2.63 16.93
CA PRO A 110 4.57 -2.61 18.28
C PRO A 110 3.68 -1.39 18.53
N GLY A 111 4.09 -0.19 18.10
CA GLY A 111 3.27 1.02 18.23
C GLY A 111 1.94 0.96 17.48
N VAL A 112 1.88 0.25 16.34
CA VAL A 112 0.62 0.03 15.59
C VAL A 112 -0.29 -0.95 16.32
N LYS A 113 0.27 -1.96 17.01
CA LYS A 113 -0.50 -2.87 17.86
C LYS A 113 -1.09 -2.14 19.07
N LEU A 114 -0.33 -1.24 19.71
CA LEU A 114 -0.84 -0.40 20.79
C LEU A 114 -1.96 0.53 20.29
N LEU A 115 -1.81 1.10 19.10
CA LEU A 115 -2.87 1.90 18.47
C LEU A 115 -4.16 1.09 18.25
N LEU A 116 -4.05 -0.17 17.78
CA LEU A 116 -5.22 -1.05 17.63
C LEU A 116 -5.97 -1.24 18.96
N GLU A 117 -5.25 -1.46 20.06
CA GLU A 117 -5.86 -1.60 21.40
C GLU A 117 -6.48 -0.27 21.88
N SER A 118 -5.84 0.86 21.62
CA SER A 118 -6.39 2.18 22.03
C SER A 118 -7.65 2.60 21.25
N LEU A 119 -7.91 1.96 20.09
CA LEU A 119 -9.12 2.20 19.32
C LEU A 119 -10.37 1.49 19.88
N ARG A 120 -10.24 0.60 20.84
CA ARG A 120 -11.38 -0.12 21.43
C ARG A 120 -12.41 0.84 22.03
N PRO A 121 -13.70 0.58 21.91
CA PRO A 121 -14.35 -0.63 21.35
C PRO A 121 -14.52 -0.62 19.83
N HIS A 122 -13.96 0.35 19.12
CA HIS A 122 -14.09 0.45 17.67
C HIS A 122 -13.30 -0.67 16.98
N PRO A 123 -13.94 -1.51 16.16
CA PRO A 123 -13.28 -2.56 15.40
C PRO A 123 -12.18 -1.99 14.51
N ALA A 124 -10.98 -2.54 14.61
CA ALA A 124 -9.85 -2.12 13.81
C ALA A 124 -8.93 -3.29 13.46
N HIS A 125 -8.38 -3.26 12.24
CA HIS A 125 -7.41 -4.25 11.81
C HIS A 125 -6.39 -3.67 10.83
N VAL A 126 -5.20 -4.26 10.83
CA VAL A 126 -4.14 -3.97 9.87
C VAL A 126 -4.12 -5.06 8.81
N VAL A 127 -4.10 -4.65 7.56
CA VAL A 127 -4.02 -5.56 6.42
C VAL A 127 -2.80 -5.28 5.56
N SER A 128 -2.30 -6.32 4.87
CA SER A 128 -1.30 -6.19 3.82
C SER A 128 -1.88 -5.51 2.57
N ARG A 129 -1.03 -5.22 1.58
CA ARG A 129 -1.47 -4.68 0.28
C ARG A 129 -2.52 -5.55 -0.41
N THR A 130 -2.40 -6.87 -0.31
CA THR A 130 -3.34 -7.85 -0.87
C THR A 130 -4.50 -8.20 0.05
N GLY A 131 -4.55 -7.62 1.27
CA GLY A 131 -5.63 -7.79 2.22
C GLY A 131 -5.46 -8.94 3.21
N ASP A 132 -4.24 -9.48 3.40
CA ASP A 132 -3.98 -10.42 4.49
C ASP A 132 -4.18 -9.72 5.83
N LEU A 133 -4.90 -10.35 6.73
CA LEU A 133 -5.10 -9.86 8.10
C LEU A 133 -3.81 -10.05 8.90
N LEU A 134 -3.14 -8.95 9.23
CA LEU A 134 -1.84 -8.95 9.91
C LEU A 134 -1.97 -8.78 11.40
N ALA A 135 -2.89 -7.93 11.85
CA ALA A 135 -3.27 -7.72 13.24
C ALA A 135 -4.69 -7.17 13.31
N ALA A 136 -5.37 -7.38 14.42
CA ALA A 136 -6.68 -6.83 14.71
C ALA A 136 -6.82 -6.66 16.23
N ASN A 137 -7.65 -5.69 16.66
CA ASN A 137 -8.16 -5.71 18.02
C ASN A 137 -9.31 -6.73 18.14
N PRO A 138 -9.76 -7.10 19.34
CA PRO A 138 -10.80 -8.11 19.55
C PRO A 138 -12.06 -7.86 18.72
N GLY A 139 -12.61 -6.64 18.78
CA GLY A 139 -13.77 -6.24 17.99
C GLY A 139 -13.53 -6.32 16.48
N GLY A 140 -12.33 -5.95 16.01
CA GLY A 140 -11.96 -5.99 14.60
C GLY A 140 -11.87 -7.40 14.03
N LEU A 141 -11.44 -8.36 14.83
CA LEU A 141 -11.44 -9.77 14.43
C LEU A 141 -12.86 -10.32 14.41
N ARG A 142 -13.64 -10.05 15.47
CA ARG A 142 -15.01 -10.55 15.65
C ARG A 142 -15.99 -9.99 14.63
N LEU A 143 -15.81 -8.73 14.18
CA LEU A 143 -16.65 -8.10 13.16
C LEU A 143 -16.71 -8.92 11.84
N LEU A 144 -15.67 -9.69 11.56
CA LEU A 144 -15.60 -10.59 10.41
C LEU A 144 -16.04 -12.01 10.84
N ALA A 145 -17.30 -12.15 11.21
CA ALA A 145 -17.85 -13.38 11.76
C ALA A 145 -17.41 -14.64 10.99
N GLY A 146 -16.84 -15.61 11.69
CA GLY A 146 -16.33 -16.86 11.11
C GLY A 146 -14.92 -16.81 10.55
N ILE A 147 -14.28 -15.65 10.42
CA ILE A 147 -12.89 -15.57 9.90
C ILE A 147 -11.89 -16.29 10.82
N GLU A 148 -12.23 -16.42 12.11
CA GLU A 148 -11.43 -17.11 13.12
C GLU A 148 -11.33 -18.62 12.88
N GLU A 149 -12.30 -19.20 12.16
CA GLU A 149 -12.31 -20.60 11.76
C GLU A 149 -11.14 -20.96 10.83
N TRP A 150 -10.62 -19.95 10.14
CA TRP A 150 -9.49 -20.13 9.25
C TRP A 150 -8.15 -19.98 9.97
N PRO A 151 -7.14 -20.78 9.57
CA PRO A 151 -5.78 -20.60 10.05
C PRO A 151 -5.30 -19.15 9.84
N VAL A 152 -4.57 -18.59 10.80
CA VAL A 152 -4.13 -17.19 10.80
C VAL A 152 -3.50 -16.76 9.45
N ARG A 153 -2.69 -17.65 8.85
CA ARG A 153 -2.03 -17.38 7.56
C ARG A 153 -2.98 -17.34 6.36
N GLN A 154 -4.21 -17.84 6.50
CA GLN A 154 -5.22 -17.85 5.45
C GLN A 154 -6.23 -16.71 5.59
N ARG A 155 -6.23 -16.00 6.73
CA ARG A 155 -7.13 -14.88 6.98
C ARG A 155 -6.75 -13.72 6.05
N ASN A 156 -7.60 -13.48 5.07
CA ASN A 156 -7.41 -12.46 4.04
C ASN A 156 -8.76 -11.89 3.66
N ILE A 157 -8.90 -10.57 3.59
CA ILE A 157 -10.20 -9.90 3.39
C ILE A 157 -10.84 -10.25 2.04
N PRO A 158 -10.16 -10.13 0.88
CA PRO A 158 -10.71 -10.62 -0.39
C PRO A 158 -11.12 -12.09 -0.35
N ARG A 159 -10.28 -12.97 0.20
CA ARG A 159 -10.62 -14.39 0.33
C ARG A 159 -11.88 -14.60 1.18
N TYR A 160 -11.99 -13.92 2.32
CA TYR A 160 -13.18 -13.97 3.17
C TYR A 160 -14.43 -13.52 2.42
N VAL A 161 -14.38 -12.37 1.76
CA VAL A 161 -15.52 -11.79 1.03
C VAL A 161 -16.03 -12.72 -0.09
N PHE A 162 -15.13 -13.42 -0.79
CA PHE A 162 -15.49 -14.26 -1.93
C PHE A 162 -15.74 -15.72 -1.57
N LEU A 163 -15.11 -16.27 -0.53
CA LEU A 163 -15.09 -17.71 -0.27
C LEU A 163 -15.77 -18.11 1.05
N HIS A 164 -15.91 -17.18 2.01
CA HIS A 164 -16.55 -17.51 3.27
C HIS A 164 -18.07 -17.39 3.16
N PRO A 165 -18.84 -18.44 3.53
CA PRO A 165 -20.32 -18.41 3.36
C PRO A 165 -20.96 -17.26 4.15
N THR A 166 -20.52 -16.99 5.37
CA THR A 166 -21.02 -15.91 6.22
C THR A 166 -20.86 -14.52 5.60
N ALA A 167 -19.85 -14.29 4.76
CA ALA A 167 -19.61 -12.99 4.18
C ALA A 167 -20.80 -12.47 3.35
N ARG A 168 -21.53 -13.36 2.68
CA ARG A 168 -22.71 -12.98 1.86
C ARG A 168 -23.86 -12.41 2.68
N THR A 169 -24.06 -12.93 3.87
CA THR A 169 -25.11 -12.48 4.79
C THR A 169 -24.64 -11.36 5.70
N LEU A 170 -23.35 -11.34 6.07
CA LEU A 170 -22.77 -10.33 6.95
C LEU A 170 -22.83 -8.93 6.33
N PHE A 171 -22.44 -8.76 5.07
CA PHE A 171 -22.41 -7.46 4.42
C PHE A 171 -23.74 -7.16 3.75
N HIS A 172 -24.46 -6.12 4.22
CA HIS A 172 -25.71 -5.66 3.58
C HIS A 172 -25.51 -5.40 2.07
N ASP A 173 -24.46 -4.64 1.70
CA ASP A 173 -24.05 -4.46 0.29
C ASP A 173 -22.85 -5.37 -0.03
N TRP A 174 -23.09 -6.68 -0.03
CA TRP A 174 -22.06 -7.64 -0.45
C TRP A 174 -21.58 -7.39 -1.88
N ALA A 175 -22.47 -6.97 -2.77
CA ALA A 175 -22.14 -6.63 -4.16
C ALA A 175 -21.15 -5.44 -4.23
N GLY A 176 -21.30 -4.44 -3.38
CA GLY A 176 -20.34 -3.34 -3.24
C GLY A 176 -18.98 -3.80 -2.67
N GLN A 177 -19.01 -4.70 -1.69
CA GLN A 177 -17.79 -5.26 -1.11
C GLN A 177 -16.95 -6.03 -2.14
N VAL A 178 -17.56 -6.92 -2.92
CA VAL A 178 -16.84 -7.68 -3.97
C VAL A 178 -16.26 -6.77 -5.05
N ARG A 179 -17.02 -5.74 -5.49
CA ARG A 179 -16.51 -4.73 -6.43
C ARG A 179 -15.31 -3.96 -5.85
N GLY A 180 -15.38 -3.55 -4.59
CA GLY A 180 -14.30 -2.86 -3.89
C GLY A 180 -13.03 -3.71 -3.78
N CYS A 181 -13.16 -5.00 -3.46
CA CYS A 181 -12.03 -5.93 -3.42
C CYS A 181 -11.36 -6.08 -4.81
N VAL A 182 -12.16 -6.28 -5.87
CA VAL A 182 -11.63 -6.40 -7.24
C VAL A 182 -10.94 -5.11 -7.68
N ALA A 183 -11.56 -3.95 -7.44
CA ALA A 183 -10.98 -2.66 -7.80
C ALA A 183 -9.60 -2.45 -7.16
N ARG A 184 -9.47 -2.82 -5.88
CA ARG A 184 -8.20 -2.73 -5.16
C ARG A 184 -7.14 -3.68 -5.72
N LEU A 185 -7.47 -4.95 -5.93
CA LEU A 185 -6.52 -5.92 -6.49
C LEU A 185 -6.10 -5.54 -7.91
N ARG A 186 -6.99 -4.97 -8.71
CA ARG A 186 -6.65 -4.44 -10.05
C ARG A 186 -5.73 -3.23 -10.00
N ALA A 187 -5.94 -2.30 -9.06
CA ALA A 187 -5.04 -1.18 -8.86
C ALA A 187 -3.62 -1.66 -8.53
N LEU A 188 -3.49 -2.72 -7.72
CA LEU A 188 -2.20 -3.36 -7.45
C LEU A 188 -1.62 -4.03 -8.69
N ALA A 189 -2.43 -4.76 -9.47
CA ALA A 189 -1.98 -5.39 -10.72
C ALA A 189 -1.52 -4.36 -11.77
N GLY A 190 -2.09 -3.15 -11.74
CA GLY A 190 -1.65 -2.05 -12.61
C GLY A 190 -0.29 -1.45 -12.23
N THR A 191 0.13 -1.58 -10.97
CA THR A 191 1.41 -1.05 -10.47
C THR A 191 2.49 -2.12 -10.33
N ASP A 192 2.12 -3.37 -10.03
CA ASP A 192 3.03 -4.49 -9.78
C ASP A 192 2.36 -5.81 -10.23
N PRO A 193 2.25 -6.04 -11.55
CA PRO A 193 1.48 -7.16 -12.10
C PRO A 193 2.06 -8.53 -11.75
N ASP A 194 3.38 -8.60 -11.60
CA ASP A 194 4.12 -9.86 -11.38
C ASP A 194 4.36 -10.15 -9.89
N ALA A 195 3.75 -9.37 -8.99
CA ALA A 195 3.89 -9.58 -7.56
C ALA A 195 3.41 -10.98 -7.13
N PRO A 196 4.26 -11.82 -6.51
CA PRO A 196 3.93 -13.22 -6.21
C PRO A 196 2.76 -13.39 -5.23
N ASP A 197 2.59 -12.45 -4.27
CA ASP A 197 1.49 -12.44 -3.32
C ASP A 197 0.15 -12.13 -4.03
N LEU A 198 0.16 -11.17 -4.95
CA LEU A 198 -1.00 -10.81 -5.75
C LEU A 198 -1.38 -11.92 -6.71
N THR A 199 -0.42 -12.42 -7.51
CA THR A 199 -0.64 -13.48 -8.50
C THR A 199 -1.22 -14.74 -7.85
N ARG A 200 -0.70 -15.13 -6.67
CA ARG A 200 -1.21 -16.28 -5.93
C ARG A 200 -2.65 -16.08 -5.48
N LEU A 201 -2.97 -14.92 -4.88
CA LEU A 201 -4.33 -14.62 -4.41
C LEU A 201 -5.32 -14.53 -5.56
N VAL A 202 -4.98 -13.82 -6.63
CA VAL A 202 -5.82 -13.66 -7.82
C VAL A 202 -6.06 -15.02 -8.48
N GLY A 203 -5.01 -15.83 -8.66
CA GLY A 203 -5.12 -17.18 -9.22
C GLY A 203 -6.03 -18.08 -8.38
N GLU A 204 -5.91 -18.05 -7.06
CA GLU A 204 -6.80 -18.79 -6.15
C GLU A 204 -8.25 -18.34 -6.30
N LEU A 205 -8.51 -17.03 -6.31
CA LEU A 205 -9.87 -16.49 -6.40
C LEU A 205 -10.51 -16.75 -7.78
N LEU A 206 -9.74 -16.71 -8.85
CA LEU A 206 -10.20 -17.08 -10.20
C LEU A 206 -10.67 -18.53 -10.27
N LEU A 207 -9.95 -19.43 -9.60
CA LEU A 207 -10.29 -20.86 -9.57
C LEU A 207 -11.48 -21.18 -8.67
N LYS A 208 -11.63 -20.48 -7.52
CA LYS A 208 -12.58 -20.83 -6.47
C LYS A 208 -13.86 -19.99 -6.46
N SER A 209 -13.90 -18.85 -7.14
CA SER A 209 -15.06 -17.94 -7.16
C SER A 209 -15.45 -17.52 -8.56
N PRO A 210 -16.56 -18.06 -9.11
CA PRO A 210 -17.10 -17.62 -10.38
C PRO A 210 -17.47 -16.13 -10.41
N GLU A 211 -17.93 -15.58 -9.28
CA GLU A 211 -18.20 -14.15 -9.15
C GLU A 211 -16.93 -13.31 -9.28
N PHE A 212 -15.83 -13.75 -8.65
CA PHE A 212 -14.55 -13.07 -8.79
C PHE A 212 -14.09 -13.08 -10.25
N ALA A 213 -14.14 -14.23 -10.92
CA ALA A 213 -13.77 -14.37 -12.32
C ALA A 213 -14.53 -13.39 -13.22
N LYS A 214 -15.87 -13.35 -13.10
CA LYS A 214 -16.73 -12.43 -13.87
C LYS A 214 -16.39 -10.95 -13.62
N LEU A 215 -16.09 -10.57 -12.38
CA LEU A 215 -15.74 -9.20 -12.03
C LEU A 215 -14.31 -8.86 -12.45
N TRP A 216 -13.42 -9.84 -12.39
CA TRP A 216 -12.03 -9.68 -12.82
C TRP A 216 -11.91 -9.46 -14.34
N GLU A 217 -12.78 -9.99 -15.16
CA GLU A 217 -12.84 -9.73 -16.61
C GLU A 217 -13.36 -8.32 -16.94
N ARG A 218 -14.22 -7.74 -16.10
CA ARG A 218 -14.82 -6.42 -16.34
C ARG A 218 -13.88 -5.29 -15.89
N HIS A 219 -13.42 -4.46 -16.81
CA HIS A 219 -12.40 -3.41 -16.59
C HIS A 219 -12.85 -2.16 -15.80
N ASN A 220 -14.08 -2.12 -15.25
CA ASN A 220 -14.63 -0.89 -14.69
C ASN A 220 -15.13 -1.08 -13.25
N THR A 221 -14.22 -0.91 -12.27
CA THR A 221 -14.57 -0.97 -10.85
C THR A 221 -13.97 0.21 -10.10
N LYS A 222 -14.83 1.08 -9.52
CA LYS A 222 -14.42 2.12 -8.59
C LYS A 222 -14.52 1.57 -7.16
N GLY A 223 -13.43 1.61 -6.41
CA GLY A 223 -13.41 1.29 -4.98
C GLY A 223 -13.58 2.55 -4.13
N HIS A 224 -14.18 2.43 -2.94
CA HIS A 224 -14.31 3.53 -1.99
C HIS A 224 -13.40 3.27 -0.78
N ALA A 225 -12.57 4.25 -0.43
CA ALA A 225 -11.67 4.17 0.71
C ALA A 225 -12.34 4.58 2.04
N HIS A 226 -13.50 5.22 1.99
CA HIS A 226 -14.25 5.73 3.14
C HIS A 226 -15.75 5.67 2.87
N GLY A 227 -16.57 5.75 3.89
CA GLY A 227 -18.03 5.73 3.79
C GLY A 227 -18.68 5.05 4.99
N ARG A 228 -19.91 4.61 4.82
CA ARG A 228 -20.65 3.81 5.82
C ARG A 228 -20.81 2.38 5.29
N LYS A 229 -20.80 1.42 6.21
CA LYS A 229 -21.06 0.01 5.91
C LYS A 229 -22.06 -0.53 6.90
N THR A 230 -23.09 -1.20 6.39
CA THR A 230 -24.06 -1.91 7.19
C THR A 230 -23.73 -3.39 7.21
N PHE A 231 -23.78 -3.97 8.40
CA PHE A 231 -23.51 -5.37 8.68
C PHE A 231 -24.76 -6.00 9.28
N HIS A 232 -25.04 -7.25 8.91
CA HIS A 232 -26.00 -8.14 9.55
C HIS A 232 -25.23 -9.18 10.36
N HIS A 233 -24.77 -8.78 11.56
CA HIS A 233 -23.88 -9.62 12.35
C HIS A 233 -24.66 -10.71 13.09
N PRO A 234 -24.26 -11.99 13.01
CA PRO A 234 -25.06 -13.10 13.58
C PRO A 234 -25.23 -13.05 15.10
N GLU A 235 -24.34 -12.38 15.82
CA GLU A 235 -24.36 -12.36 17.29
C GLU A 235 -24.91 -11.05 17.88
N ILE A 236 -24.76 -9.93 17.19
CA ILE A 236 -25.10 -8.59 17.69
C ILE A 236 -26.16 -7.88 16.85
N GLY A 237 -26.65 -8.53 15.76
CA GLY A 237 -27.67 -7.95 14.88
C GLY A 237 -27.13 -6.93 13.88
N ASP A 238 -28.01 -6.03 13.46
CA ASP A 238 -27.73 -5.03 12.44
C ASP A 238 -26.99 -3.84 13.02
N LEU A 239 -25.92 -3.39 12.33
CA LEU A 239 -25.18 -2.20 12.71
C LEU A 239 -24.65 -1.46 11.48
N THR A 240 -24.64 -0.12 11.52
CA THR A 240 -24.15 0.72 10.43
C THR A 240 -23.00 1.58 10.91
N LEU A 241 -21.80 1.27 10.44
CA LEU A 241 -20.54 1.83 10.91
C LEU A 241 -19.91 2.77 9.89
N GLY A 242 -19.27 3.83 10.37
CA GLY A 242 -18.31 4.59 9.58
C GLY A 242 -17.11 3.71 9.25
N HIS A 243 -16.62 3.77 8.02
CA HIS A 243 -15.48 2.99 7.54
C HIS A 243 -14.37 3.92 7.06
N GLN A 244 -13.17 3.73 7.58
CA GLN A 244 -11.97 4.45 7.18
C GLN A 244 -10.85 3.46 6.86
N SER A 245 -10.10 3.74 5.80
CA SER A 245 -8.93 2.95 5.43
C SER A 245 -7.75 3.88 5.17
N MET A 246 -6.72 3.76 6.00
CA MET A 246 -5.54 4.63 6.03
C MET A 246 -4.29 3.83 5.67
N ALA A 247 -3.39 4.40 4.85
CA ALA A 247 -2.08 3.81 4.62
C ALA A 247 -1.19 4.02 5.86
N LEU A 248 -0.40 3.02 6.22
CA LEU A 248 0.60 3.12 7.28
C LEU A 248 1.94 3.46 6.63
N GLU A 249 2.44 4.65 6.93
CA GLU A 249 3.73 5.12 6.44
C GLU A 249 4.88 4.28 7.02
N GLY A 250 5.96 4.12 6.26
CA GLY A 250 7.10 3.30 6.66
C GLY A 250 6.89 1.78 6.59
N THR A 251 5.68 1.32 6.26
CA THR A 251 5.37 -0.11 6.05
C THR A 251 4.79 -0.33 4.66
N PRO A 252 5.57 -0.87 3.70
CA PRO A 252 5.12 -1.00 2.31
C PRO A 252 3.79 -1.74 2.17
N GLY A 253 2.74 -1.00 1.81
CA GLY A 253 1.42 -1.54 1.51
C GLY A 253 0.53 -1.91 2.69
N HIS A 254 0.96 -1.70 3.95
CA HIS A 254 0.08 -1.92 5.09
C HIS A 254 -0.98 -0.83 5.19
N ARG A 255 -2.17 -1.21 5.63
CA ARG A 255 -3.29 -0.30 5.85
C ARG A 255 -3.96 -0.61 7.17
N LEU A 256 -4.28 0.45 7.90
CA LEU A 256 -5.18 0.39 9.04
C LEU A 256 -6.61 0.61 8.55
N ILE A 257 -7.50 -0.30 8.88
CA ILE A 257 -8.94 -0.20 8.60
C ILE A 257 -9.65 -0.08 9.94
N THR A 258 -10.52 0.92 10.09
CA THR A 258 -11.29 1.16 11.30
C THR A 258 -12.78 1.29 10.99
N TYR A 259 -13.60 0.87 11.94
CA TYR A 259 -15.05 1.02 11.90
C TYR A 259 -15.50 1.78 13.14
N THR A 260 -16.31 2.81 12.94
CA THR A 260 -16.69 3.73 14.02
C THR A 260 -18.20 3.91 14.11
N ALA A 261 -18.69 4.07 15.33
CA ALA A 261 -20.03 4.52 15.62
C ALA A 261 -19.97 5.69 16.63
N GLN A 262 -20.98 6.55 16.62
CA GLN A 262 -21.05 7.68 17.54
C GLN A 262 -21.45 7.18 18.94
N PRO A 263 -20.77 7.56 20.01
CA PRO A 263 -21.17 7.24 21.38
C PRO A 263 -22.62 7.61 21.67
N GLY A 264 -23.32 6.77 22.43
CA GLY A 264 -24.73 6.96 22.76
C GLY A 264 -25.72 6.50 21.68
N THR A 265 -25.25 5.81 20.65
CA THR A 265 -26.09 5.16 19.61
C THR A 265 -26.14 3.65 19.81
N ALA A 266 -27.22 3.01 19.33
CA ALA A 266 -27.35 1.56 19.34
C ALA A 266 -26.18 0.86 18.60
N ASP A 267 -25.68 1.46 17.53
CA ASP A 267 -24.51 0.97 16.80
C ASP A 267 -23.25 0.96 17.70
N TYR A 268 -23.08 1.98 18.55
CA TYR A 268 -21.95 2.03 19.48
C TYR A 268 -22.08 0.96 20.59
N ASP A 269 -23.27 0.77 21.14
CA ASP A 269 -23.52 -0.26 22.15
C ASP A 269 -23.26 -1.66 21.58
N ALA A 270 -23.63 -1.89 20.32
CA ALA A 270 -23.30 -3.12 19.59
C ALA A 270 -21.77 -3.31 19.44
N LEU A 271 -21.00 -2.22 19.21
CA LEU A 271 -19.53 -2.32 19.17
C LEU A 271 -18.93 -2.68 20.54
N VAL A 272 -19.45 -2.13 21.62
CA VAL A 272 -19.02 -2.51 23.00
C VAL A 272 -19.27 -4.00 23.24
N LEU A 273 -20.44 -4.50 22.87
CA LEU A 273 -20.76 -5.92 23.00
C LEU A 273 -19.84 -6.79 22.14
N LEU A 274 -19.59 -6.39 20.89
CA LEU A 274 -18.69 -7.10 19.98
C LEU A 274 -17.26 -7.20 20.52
N ASP A 275 -16.74 -6.12 21.09
CA ASP A 275 -15.41 -6.06 21.70
C ASP A 275 -15.30 -6.98 22.92
N LEU A 276 -16.33 -7.00 23.78
CA LEU A 276 -16.40 -7.89 24.92
C LEU A 276 -16.44 -9.37 24.50
N LEU A 277 -17.21 -9.73 23.48
CA LEU A 277 -17.27 -11.09 22.94
C LEU A 277 -15.91 -11.51 22.36
N GLY A 278 -15.25 -10.62 21.62
CA GLY A 278 -13.92 -10.88 21.05
C GLY A 278 -12.84 -11.08 22.14
N THR A 279 -12.91 -10.34 23.23
CA THR A 279 -11.96 -10.48 24.34
C THR A 279 -12.11 -11.83 25.07
N ARG A 280 -13.33 -12.38 25.18
CA ARG A 280 -13.58 -13.68 25.81
C ARG A 280 -13.05 -14.87 25.02
N SER A 281 -12.96 -14.72 23.69
CA SER A 281 -12.49 -15.79 22.79
C SER A 281 -10.98 -15.82 22.57
N ALA A 282 -10.23 -14.79 23.03
CA ALA A 282 -8.79 -14.77 22.92
C ALA A 282 -8.16 -15.84 23.87
N PRO A 283 -7.25 -16.72 23.38
CA PRO A 283 -6.51 -17.61 24.26
C PRO A 283 -5.76 -16.78 25.31
N ARG A 284 -5.95 -17.07 26.60
CA ARG A 284 -5.10 -16.51 27.66
C ARG A 284 -3.67 -16.98 27.38
N GLU A 285 -2.77 -16.04 27.12
CA GLU A 285 -1.33 -16.33 27.20
C GLU A 285 -1.04 -16.84 28.62
N PRO A 286 -0.31 -17.98 28.79
CA PRO A 286 0.08 -18.42 30.09
C PRO A 286 0.96 -17.34 30.72
N SER A 287 0.55 -16.87 31.90
CA SER A 287 1.30 -15.93 32.74
C SER A 287 2.66 -16.55 33.07
N SER A 288 3.73 -16.02 32.48
CA SER A 288 5.11 -16.36 32.82
C SER A 288 5.57 -15.63 34.09
N LEU A 289 4.85 -15.88 35.20
CA LEU A 289 5.22 -15.43 36.53
C LEU A 289 4.91 -16.50 37.57
N GLU A 290 5.65 -17.65 37.50
CA GLU A 290 5.81 -18.57 38.63
C GLU A 290 6.95 -19.53 38.25
N ASP A 291 8.22 -19.15 38.58
CA ASP A 291 9.31 -20.06 38.88
C ASP A 291 10.61 -19.28 39.16
N GLU A 292 10.59 -18.42 40.20
CA GLU A 292 11.82 -17.95 40.83
C GLU A 292 11.60 -17.84 42.36
N THR A 293 11.35 -18.97 43.00
CA THR A 293 11.61 -19.13 44.46
C THR A 293 11.66 -20.61 44.80
N THR A 294 12.82 -21.19 44.77
CA THR A 294 13.30 -22.19 45.74
C THR A 294 14.61 -22.81 45.26
N SER A 295 15.71 -22.22 45.60
CA SER A 295 16.92 -22.97 45.93
C SER A 295 17.93 -22.03 46.59
N SER A 296 17.75 -21.89 47.91
CA SER A 296 18.84 -21.45 48.78
C SER A 296 18.70 -22.20 50.07
N SER A 297 19.57 -23.13 50.31
CA SER A 297 20.12 -23.58 51.60
C SER A 297 20.51 -25.03 51.60
N PRO A 298 21.50 -25.44 52.39
CA PRO A 298 22.64 -24.73 52.99
C PRO A 298 23.98 -25.21 52.44
#